data_d3f11fea802a3c4a2ef0f1828a651e9e
#
_entry.id   d3f11fea802a3c4a2ef0f1828a651e9e
#
_cell.length_a   1.000
_cell.length_b   1.000
_cell.length_c   1.000
_cell.angle_alpha   90.00
_cell.angle_beta   90.00
_cell.angle_gamma   90.00
#
_symmetry.space_group_name_H-M   'P 1'
#
loop_
_entity.id
_entity.type
_entity.pdbx_description
1 polymer ?
#
loop_
_entity_poly.entity_id
_entity_poly.type
_entity_poly.pdbx_seq_one_letter_code
_entity_poly.pdbx_strand_id
1 'polypeptide(L)'
;MLKKILGAILATSMLFSTNVLAEEFSTQPMISSGSTWNLALKSDGTVWAWGLNEYGVMANGTVKYAQFPTQIKGLKDIVQVNAKSDFGMALDNTGKVWIWGKEYNNEEETDKSHKMDNSNAIFTSKDATPKVISDISDVKEIDGYGNTAIAVKKDGTVWYWENSKINIGNKNTVAPKQVQGLLDVKSIAMGETYNNNDSYYAIALKNDGTVWDWGDSKNGYIQRVNKNKESEPQQILYLKDVTKIDAGEDVLLALDKEGAVWSWGYKENGKLGRDKAPLLMPQKIDGLNKIVDIKVGYDHSLALSSDGKVYGWGDNTEGELGKDGMTGRIEKSKTGNSSEIRFFAETPIEVPNVANSVGIEAGHNFSMFITKDGSVLSCGENDYNQLARRKETTKNVVGKVKNSDKTEFNIGISK
;
A
#
# COMPACT_ATOMS: atom_id res chain seq x y z
N MET A 1 13.50 -77.30 48.31
CA MET A 1 13.08 -76.07 49.01
C MET A 1 13.49 -74.86 48.16
N LEU A 2 12.57 -74.34 47.37
CA LEU A 2 12.79 -73.19 46.51
C LEU A 2 12.33 -71.94 47.22
N LYS A 3 13.23 -70.98 47.44
CA LYS A 3 12.90 -69.63 47.92
C LYS A 3 12.67 -68.77 46.69
N LYS A 4 11.45 -68.23 46.54
CA LYS A 4 11.08 -67.19 45.57
C LYS A 4 11.65 -65.86 46.05
N ILE A 5 12.43 -65.19 45.18
CA ILE A 5 12.81 -63.79 45.34
C ILE A 5 11.93 -63.00 44.38
N LEU A 6 11.04 -62.17 44.94
CA LEU A 6 10.28 -61.17 44.18
C LEU A 6 11.15 -59.94 44.05
N GLY A 7 11.58 -59.64 42.82
CA GLY A 7 12.22 -58.37 42.52
C GLY A 7 11.15 -57.36 42.09
N ALA A 8 10.97 -56.30 42.85
CA ALA A 8 10.13 -55.15 42.48
C ALA A 8 10.88 -54.29 41.47
N ILE A 9 10.38 -54.20 40.24
CA ILE A 9 10.89 -53.23 39.26
C ILE A 9 10.14 -51.93 39.53
N LEU A 10 10.80 -50.92 40.09
CA LEU A 10 10.30 -49.54 40.09
C LEU A 10 10.49 -48.95 38.69
N ALA A 11 9.39 -48.83 37.97
CA ALA A 11 9.36 -48.06 36.75
C ALA A 11 9.25 -46.56 37.11
N THR A 12 10.36 -45.85 37.09
CA THR A 12 10.38 -44.35 37.10
C THR A 12 9.96 -43.88 35.72
N SER A 13 8.72 -43.46 35.60
CA SER A 13 8.21 -42.73 34.43
C SER A 13 8.83 -41.32 34.49
N MET A 14 9.92 -41.07 33.74
CA MET A 14 10.35 -39.72 33.40
C MET A 14 9.30 -39.11 32.46
N LEU A 15 8.49 -38.23 33.03
CA LEU A 15 7.68 -37.28 32.25
C LEU A 15 8.66 -36.28 31.61
N PHE A 16 9.05 -36.52 30.40
CA PHE A 16 9.60 -35.48 29.55
C PHE A 16 8.45 -34.51 29.21
N SER A 17 8.36 -33.41 29.95
CA SER A 17 7.61 -32.25 29.51
C SER A 17 8.34 -31.69 28.29
N THR A 18 7.94 -32.06 27.12
CA THR A 18 8.29 -31.32 25.89
C THR A 18 7.63 -29.97 26.04
N ASN A 19 8.37 -28.96 26.49
CA ASN A 19 8.00 -27.58 26.23
C ASN A 19 8.04 -27.39 24.72
N VAL A 20 6.93 -27.63 24.05
CA VAL A 20 6.70 -27.13 22.72
C VAL A 20 6.64 -25.62 22.91
N LEU A 21 7.76 -24.94 22.72
CA LEU A 21 7.75 -23.51 22.54
C LEU A 21 6.81 -23.26 21.38
N ALA A 22 5.71 -22.56 21.65
CA ALA A 22 4.83 -22.11 20.59
C ALA A 22 5.70 -21.29 19.63
N GLU A 23 5.74 -21.66 18.36
CA GLU A 23 6.47 -20.93 17.34
C GLU A 23 5.92 -19.50 17.35
N GLU A 24 6.78 -18.51 17.61
CA GLU A 24 6.36 -17.12 17.61
C GLU A 24 5.90 -16.75 16.21
N PHE A 25 4.73 -16.11 16.10
CA PHE A 25 4.20 -15.64 14.84
C PHE A 25 5.18 -14.68 14.19
N SER A 26 5.48 -14.90 12.92
CA SER A 26 6.33 -14.02 12.11
C SER A 26 5.73 -13.81 10.73
N THR A 27 5.85 -12.59 10.21
CA THR A 27 5.38 -12.19 8.90
C THR A 27 6.43 -11.35 8.17
N GLN A 28 6.27 -11.17 6.87
CA GLN A 28 7.10 -10.25 6.10
C GLN A 28 6.72 -8.81 6.47
N PRO A 29 7.67 -8.02 7.00
CA PRO A 29 7.41 -6.63 7.33
C PRO A 29 7.18 -5.82 6.06
N MET A 30 6.25 -4.86 6.13
CA MET A 30 5.92 -3.99 5.01
C MET A 30 5.48 -2.61 5.49
N ILE A 31 5.49 -1.65 4.57
CA ILE A 31 4.88 -0.34 4.73
C ILE A 31 3.78 -0.23 3.67
N SER A 32 2.71 0.45 4.02
CA SER A 32 1.70 0.90 3.08
C SER A 32 1.38 2.36 3.36
N SER A 33 1.38 3.18 2.32
CA SER A 33 1.23 4.62 2.40
C SER A 33 -0.10 5.08 1.82
N GLY A 34 -0.83 5.86 2.59
CA GLY A 34 -1.98 6.62 2.11
C GLY A 34 -1.55 8.00 1.56
N SER A 35 -2.50 8.94 1.46
CA SER A 35 -2.19 10.28 0.95
C SER A 35 -1.27 11.06 1.90
N THR A 36 -1.52 11.00 3.21
CA THR A 36 -0.84 11.84 4.21
C THR A 36 -0.48 11.07 5.48
N TRP A 37 -0.57 9.76 5.46
CA TRP A 37 -0.32 8.88 6.60
C TRP A 37 0.19 7.51 6.17
N ASN A 38 0.70 6.72 7.11
CA ASN A 38 1.32 5.44 6.85
C ASN A 38 0.86 4.36 7.81
N LEU A 39 0.92 3.12 7.32
CA LEU A 39 0.91 1.89 8.11
C LEU A 39 2.24 1.17 7.96
N ALA A 40 2.75 0.62 9.06
CA ALA A 40 3.85 -0.33 9.05
C ALA A 40 3.41 -1.63 9.73
N LEU A 41 3.60 -2.73 9.06
CA LEU A 41 3.51 -4.07 9.60
C LEU A 41 4.91 -4.51 10.03
N LYS A 42 5.09 -4.82 11.30
CA LYS A 42 6.33 -5.38 11.80
C LYS A 42 6.37 -6.90 11.64
N SER A 43 7.57 -7.47 11.67
CA SER A 43 7.76 -8.92 11.54
C SER A 43 7.04 -9.75 12.62
N ASP A 44 6.72 -9.16 13.78
CA ASP A 44 5.93 -9.77 14.85
C ASP A 44 4.41 -9.69 14.65
N GLY A 45 3.95 -9.19 13.50
CA GLY A 45 2.53 -9.03 13.15
C GLY A 45 1.85 -7.83 13.80
N THR A 46 2.58 -6.95 14.49
CA THR A 46 2.02 -5.71 15.03
C THR A 46 1.95 -4.62 13.97
N VAL A 47 0.90 -3.81 14.03
CA VAL A 47 0.64 -2.72 13.08
C VAL A 47 0.85 -1.37 13.75
N TRP A 48 1.55 -0.47 13.08
CA TRP A 48 1.88 0.86 13.54
C TRP A 48 1.45 1.90 12.51
N ALA A 49 1.02 3.09 12.97
CA ALA A 49 0.54 4.17 12.12
C ALA A 49 1.11 5.53 12.54
N TRP A 50 1.29 6.45 11.57
CA TRP A 50 1.67 7.84 11.79
C TRP A 50 1.26 8.73 10.62
N GLY A 51 1.22 10.05 10.84
CA GLY A 51 0.80 11.07 9.88
C GLY A 51 -0.53 11.71 10.27
N LEU A 52 -1.30 12.16 9.29
CA LEU A 52 -2.62 12.77 9.48
C LEU A 52 -3.64 11.74 9.99
N ASN A 53 -4.58 12.17 10.83
CA ASN A 53 -5.57 11.30 11.46
C ASN A 53 -6.99 11.87 11.44
N GLU A 54 -7.34 12.67 10.45
CA GLU A 54 -8.65 13.35 10.38
C GLU A 54 -9.83 12.37 10.45
N TYR A 55 -9.67 11.19 9.89
CA TYR A 55 -10.73 10.17 9.82
C TYR A 55 -10.53 9.03 10.82
N GLY A 56 -9.69 9.20 11.84
CA GLY A 56 -9.44 8.14 12.82
C GLY A 56 -8.62 6.97 12.27
N VAL A 57 -7.88 7.17 11.19
CA VAL A 57 -7.06 6.13 10.54
C VAL A 57 -5.93 5.58 11.41
N MET A 58 -5.59 6.26 12.52
CA MET A 58 -4.68 5.74 13.55
C MET A 58 -5.32 4.70 14.48
N ALA A 59 -6.64 4.48 14.36
CA ALA A 59 -7.40 3.52 15.18
C ALA A 59 -7.14 3.63 16.69
N ASN A 60 -6.88 4.83 17.20
CA ASN A 60 -6.51 5.10 18.59
C ASN A 60 -7.59 5.87 19.39
N GLY A 61 -8.80 5.97 18.83
CA GLY A 61 -9.94 6.69 19.42
C GLY A 61 -9.82 8.21 19.37
N THR A 62 -8.86 8.76 18.61
CA THR A 62 -8.68 10.20 18.41
C THR A 62 -8.60 10.54 16.92
N VAL A 63 -8.75 11.82 16.58
CA VAL A 63 -8.51 12.37 15.24
C VAL A 63 -7.27 13.27 15.19
N LYS A 64 -6.43 13.21 16.22
CA LYS A 64 -5.18 13.97 16.27
C LYS A 64 -4.11 13.26 15.43
N TYR A 65 -3.36 14.04 14.63
CA TYR A 65 -2.21 13.51 13.90
C TYR A 65 -1.19 12.85 14.82
N ALA A 66 -0.50 11.84 14.33
CA ALA A 66 0.60 11.19 15.02
C ALA A 66 1.93 11.57 14.36
N GLN A 67 2.74 12.33 15.07
CA GLN A 67 4.08 12.73 14.59
C GLN A 67 5.03 11.54 14.46
N PHE A 68 4.82 10.48 15.25
CA PHE A 68 5.68 9.31 15.32
C PHE A 68 4.86 8.02 15.24
N PRO A 69 5.46 6.91 14.79
CA PRO A 69 4.80 5.62 14.75
C PRO A 69 4.15 5.27 16.09
N THR A 70 2.86 4.97 16.06
CA THR A 70 2.04 4.58 17.20
C THR A 70 1.35 3.26 16.89
N GLN A 71 1.40 2.30 17.83
CA GLN A 71 0.82 0.98 17.60
C GLN A 71 -0.70 1.02 17.60
N ILE A 72 -1.31 0.43 16.55
CA ILE A 72 -2.74 0.14 16.48
C ILE A 72 -3.05 -1.05 17.38
N LYS A 73 -4.02 -0.86 18.30
CA LYS A 73 -4.44 -1.91 19.21
C LYS A 73 -5.56 -2.76 18.60
N GLY A 74 -5.71 -4.01 19.07
CA GLY A 74 -6.78 -4.92 18.65
C GLY A 74 -6.50 -5.73 17.42
N LEU A 75 -5.43 -5.44 16.67
CA LEU A 75 -4.96 -6.26 15.55
C LEU A 75 -3.93 -7.29 16.05
N LYS A 76 -4.03 -8.50 15.54
CA LYS A 76 -3.14 -9.62 15.89
C LYS A 76 -2.88 -10.50 14.67
N ASP A 77 -1.67 -11.05 14.59
CA ASP A 77 -1.25 -12.01 13.58
C ASP A 77 -1.50 -11.49 12.14
N ILE A 78 -1.23 -10.19 11.93
CA ILE A 78 -1.44 -9.52 10.65
C ILE A 78 -0.36 -9.94 9.65
N VAL A 79 -0.76 -10.17 8.40
CA VAL A 79 0.11 -10.58 7.29
C VAL A 79 0.16 -9.56 6.16
N GLN A 80 -0.81 -8.63 6.09
CA GLN A 80 -0.80 -7.53 5.14
C GLN A 80 -1.52 -6.31 5.73
N VAL A 81 -1.05 -5.12 5.39
CA VAL A 81 -1.71 -3.84 5.68
C VAL A 81 -1.89 -3.05 4.40
N ASN A 82 -2.92 -2.21 4.36
CA ASN A 82 -3.21 -1.34 3.24
C ASN A 82 -3.73 0.00 3.75
N ALA A 83 -2.96 1.08 3.52
CA ALA A 83 -3.31 2.44 3.85
C ALA A 83 -3.86 3.14 2.61
N LYS A 84 -5.02 3.77 2.72
CA LYS A 84 -5.63 4.58 1.66
C LYS A 84 -5.92 6.00 2.18
N SER A 85 -6.54 6.84 1.38
CA SER A 85 -6.74 8.25 1.77
C SER A 85 -7.41 8.37 3.14
N ASP A 86 -8.54 7.70 3.32
CA ASP A 86 -9.46 7.92 4.44
C ASP A 86 -9.69 6.70 5.32
N PHE A 87 -9.12 5.54 4.96
CA PHE A 87 -9.29 4.29 5.71
C PHE A 87 -8.06 3.40 5.66
N GLY A 88 -7.96 2.52 6.65
CA GLY A 88 -6.97 1.47 6.72
C GLY A 88 -7.60 0.08 6.66
N MET A 89 -6.88 -0.87 6.07
CA MET A 89 -7.23 -2.28 6.10
C MET A 89 -6.06 -3.12 6.59
N ALA A 90 -6.38 -4.28 7.17
CA ALA A 90 -5.42 -5.31 7.50
C ALA A 90 -6.00 -6.69 7.17
N LEU A 91 -5.12 -7.60 6.80
CA LEU A 91 -5.43 -9.00 6.58
C LEU A 91 -4.71 -9.82 7.64
N ASP A 92 -5.44 -10.66 8.36
CA ASP A 92 -4.82 -11.58 9.30
C ASP A 92 -4.45 -12.95 8.65
N ASN A 93 -3.64 -13.74 9.33
CA ASN A 93 -3.17 -15.04 8.84
C ASN A 93 -4.28 -16.07 8.63
N THR A 94 -5.48 -15.82 9.17
CA THR A 94 -6.66 -16.68 8.96
C THR A 94 -7.43 -16.33 7.69
N GLY A 95 -7.15 -15.18 7.09
CA GLY A 95 -7.83 -14.68 5.89
C GLY A 95 -9.03 -13.79 6.19
N LYS A 96 -9.11 -13.20 7.39
CA LYS A 96 -10.10 -12.17 7.76
C LYS A 96 -9.58 -10.80 7.40
N VAL A 97 -10.47 -9.96 6.90
CA VAL A 97 -10.21 -8.57 6.57
C VAL A 97 -10.71 -7.67 7.69
N TRP A 98 -9.82 -6.80 8.15
CA TRP A 98 -10.10 -5.75 9.13
C TRP A 98 -10.13 -4.40 8.42
N ILE A 99 -11.04 -3.52 8.82
CA ILE A 99 -11.18 -2.16 8.28
C ILE A 99 -11.41 -1.15 9.39
N TRP A 100 -10.91 0.08 9.21
CA TRP A 100 -11.13 1.22 10.12
C TRP A 100 -10.90 2.55 9.38
N GLY A 101 -11.29 3.66 9.97
CA GLY A 101 -11.15 5.01 9.44
C GLY A 101 -12.50 5.64 9.15
N LYS A 102 -12.60 6.41 8.07
CA LYS A 102 -13.81 7.15 7.72
C LYS A 102 -15.00 6.21 7.49
N GLU A 103 -16.04 6.40 8.26
CA GLU A 103 -17.34 5.83 7.96
C GLU A 103 -18.10 6.79 7.04
N TYR A 104 -18.42 6.35 5.86
CA TYR A 104 -19.32 7.05 4.96
C TYR A 104 -20.76 6.73 5.39
N ASN A 105 -21.30 7.46 6.38
CA ASN A 105 -22.71 7.38 6.69
C ASN A 105 -23.50 8.10 5.59
N ASN A 106 -24.46 7.41 4.98
CA ASN A 106 -25.38 7.96 3.97
C ASN A 106 -26.41 8.95 4.56
N GLU A 107 -26.28 9.38 5.78
CA GLU A 107 -27.01 10.53 6.28
C GLU A 107 -26.26 11.76 5.79
N GLU A 108 -26.94 12.58 5.00
CA GLU A 108 -26.50 13.91 4.61
C GLU A 108 -26.09 14.69 5.87
N GLU A 109 -24.85 14.52 6.32
CA GLU A 109 -24.24 15.50 7.19
C GLU A 109 -24.04 16.77 6.35
N THR A 110 -25.13 17.55 6.28
CA THR A 110 -25.11 18.94 5.82
C THR A 110 -24.35 19.83 6.81
N ASP A 111 -23.36 19.26 7.50
CA ASP A 111 -22.53 20.05 8.38
C ASP A 111 -21.37 20.68 7.58
N LYS A 112 -21.66 21.93 7.16
CA LYS A 112 -20.72 22.86 6.54
C LYS A 112 -19.59 23.32 7.49
N SER A 113 -19.29 22.58 8.56
CA SER A 113 -18.33 22.95 9.59
C SER A 113 -16.93 22.34 9.38
N HIS A 114 -16.58 21.87 8.20
CA HIS A 114 -15.18 21.59 7.83
C HIS A 114 -14.40 22.92 7.66
N LYS A 115 -14.58 23.84 8.60
CA LYS A 115 -13.61 24.91 8.78
C LYS A 115 -12.49 24.34 9.61
N MET A 116 -11.30 24.30 9.04
CA MET A 116 -10.05 24.20 9.77
C MET A 116 -9.99 25.39 10.75
N ASP A 117 -10.58 25.20 11.89
CA ASP A 117 -10.42 26.09 13.03
C ASP A 117 -9.45 25.41 13.99
N ASN A 118 -8.43 26.13 14.42
CA ASN A 118 -7.43 25.72 15.39
C ASN A 118 -8.00 25.41 16.80
N SER A 119 -9.30 25.31 16.94
CA SER A 119 -9.98 24.99 18.18
C SER A 119 -10.46 23.53 18.19
N ASN A 120 -9.76 22.66 18.93
CA ASN A 120 -10.21 21.43 19.62
C ASN A 120 -11.57 20.80 19.19
N ALA A 121 -11.94 20.78 17.93
CA ALA A 121 -13.09 20.04 17.46
C ALA A 121 -12.78 18.53 17.62
N ILE A 122 -13.37 17.96 18.66
CA ILE A 122 -13.31 16.53 18.95
C ILE A 122 -14.33 15.86 18.03
N PHE A 123 -13.90 15.42 16.85
CA PHE A 123 -14.61 14.39 16.13
C PHE A 123 -14.48 13.12 16.96
N THR A 124 -15.48 12.79 17.73
CA THR A 124 -15.61 11.49 18.38
C THR A 124 -16.10 10.49 17.34
N SER A 125 -15.23 10.05 16.46
CA SER A 125 -15.48 8.83 15.71
C SER A 125 -15.47 7.70 16.74
N LYS A 126 -16.66 7.29 17.22
CA LYS A 126 -16.83 6.10 18.07
C LYS A 126 -16.31 4.83 17.41
N ASP A 127 -15.96 4.89 16.15
CA ASP A 127 -15.68 3.77 15.26
C ASP A 127 -14.26 3.74 14.69
N ALA A 128 -13.36 4.59 15.19
CA ALA A 128 -11.93 4.59 14.83
C ALA A 128 -11.15 3.36 15.36
N THR A 129 -11.81 2.21 15.53
CA THR A 129 -11.18 0.95 15.91
C THR A 129 -11.33 -0.08 14.81
N PRO A 130 -10.32 -0.96 14.59
CA PRO A 130 -10.42 -1.99 13.58
C PRO A 130 -11.62 -2.91 13.79
N LYS A 131 -12.42 -3.12 12.75
CA LYS A 131 -13.59 -4.02 12.72
C LYS A 131 -13.40 -5.08 11.65
N VAL A 132 -13.85 -6.32 11.92
CA VAL A 132 -13.82 -7.40 10.94
C VAL A 132 -14.97 -7.25 9.97
N ILE A 133 -14.71 -7.39 8.67
CA ILE A 133 -15.74 -7.54 7.65
C ILE A 133 -16.28 -8.96 7.72
N SER A 134 -17.55 -9.14 8.13
CA SER A 134 -18.14 -10.47 8.34
C SER A 134 -18.47 -11.22 7.06
N ASP A 135 -18.71 -10.49 5.97
CA ASP A 135 -19.28 -11.04 4.74
C ASP A 135 -18.22 -11.53 3.73
N ILE A 136 -16.93 -11.53 4.14
CA ILE A 136 -15.83 -12.08 3.33
C ILE A 136 -14.86 -12.88 4.20
N SER A 137 -14.39 -14.02 3.67
CA SER A 137 -13.42 -14.91 4.32
C SER A 137 -12.47 -15.51 3.30
N ASP A 138 -11.45 -16.21 3.80
CA ASP A 138 -10.46 -16.91 2.98
C ASP A 138 -9.71 -15.97 2.02
N VAL A 139 -9.50 -14.72 2.44
CA VAL A 139 -8.76 -13.74 1.68
C VAL A 139 -7.26 -14.02 1.79
N LYS A 140 -6.53 -13.81 0.69
CA LYS A 140 -5.06 -13.91 0.63
C LYS A 140 -4.37 -12.60 0.29
N GLU A 141 -5.12 -11.61 -0.25
CA GLU A 141 -4.58 -10.30 -0.62
C GLU A 141 -5.69 -9.25 -0.62
N ILE A 142 -5.36 -8.04 -0.19
CA ILE A 142 -6.26 -6.88 -0.16
C ILE A 142 -5.59 -5.68 -0.82
N ASP A 143 -6.40 -4.88 -1.50
CA ASP A 143 -6.03 -3.54 -1.96
C ASP A 143 -7.28 -2.63 -1.99
N GLY A 144 -7.12 -1.36 -2.30
CA GLY A 144 -8.23 -0.43 -2.39
C GLY A 144 -7.82 0.92 -2.93
N TYR A 145 -8.82 1.72 -3.31
CA TYR A 145 -8.64 3.12 -3.67
C TYR A 145 -9.90 3.93 -3.39
N GLY A 146 -9.76 5.22 -3.00
CA GLY A 146 -10.89 6.07 -2.66
C GLY A 146 -11.80 5.40 -1.63
N ASN A 147 -13.08 5.20 -1.96
CA ASN A 147 -14.05 4.50 -1.12
C ASN A 147 -14.20 3.00 -1.47
N THR A 148 -13.41 2.47 -2.38
CA THR A 148 -13.55 1.09 -2.87
C THR A 148 -12.39 0.23 -2.40
N ALA A 149 -12.70 -0.99 -1.97
CA ALA A 149 -11.72 -2.00 -1.64
C ALA A 149 -11.96 -3.28 -2.46
N ILE A 150 -10.91 -4.06 -2.61
CA ILE A 150 -10.86 -5.26 -3.42
C ILE A 150 -10.01 -6.32 -2.70
N ALA A 151 -10.38 -7.57 -2.88
CA ALA A 151 -9.69 -8.70 -2.29
C ALA A 151 -9.55 -9.87 -3.25
N VAL A 152 -8.44 -10.60 -3.16
CA VAL A 152 -8.29 -11.92 -3.77
C VAL A 152 -8.48 -12.98 -2.71
N LYS A 153 -9.36 -13.94 -2.95
CA LYS A 153 -9.53 -15.10 -2.09
C LYS A 153 -8.49 -16.20 -2.41
N LYS A 154 -8.32 -17.14 -1.48
CA LYS A 154 -7.40 -18.28 -1.63
C LYS A 154 -7.72 -19.16 -2.85
N ASP A 155 -8.99 -19.17 -3.29
CA ASP A 155 -9.45 -19.86 -4.49
C ASP A 155 -9.14 -19.11 -5.81
N GLY A 156 -8.53 -17.92 -5.72
CA GLY A 156 -8.17 -17.07 -6.87
C GLY A 156 -9.32 -16.25 -7.43
N THR A 157 -10.47 -16.19 -6.76
CA THR A 157 -11.57 -15.29 -7.12
C THR A 157 -11.31 -13.88 -6.56
N VAL A 158 -11.82 -12.86 -7.25
CA VAL A 158 -11.68 -11.43 -6.89
C VAL A 158 -13.03 -10.90 -6.42
N TRP A 159 -13.01 -10.16 -5.31
CA TRP A 159 -14.19 -9.57 -4.69
C TRP A 159 -13.96 -8.09 -4.41
N TYR A 160 -14.99 -7.24 -4.56
CA TYR A 160 -14.92 -5.82 -4.31
C TYR A 160 -16.11 -5.34 -3.49
N TRP A 161 -15.95 -4.22 -2.80
CA TRP A 161 -17.01 -3.54 -2.04
C TRP A 161 -16.73 -2.05 -1.93
N GLU A 162 -17.79 -1.28 -1.66
CA GLU A 162 -17.69 0.12 -1.27
C GLU A 162 -17.63 0.20 0.27
N ASN A 163 -16.63 0.85 0.82
CA ASN A 163 -16.41 0.91 2.28
C ASN A 163 -17.54 1.62 3.02
N SER A 164 -18.20 2.60 2.40
CA SER A 164 -19.40 3.27 2.95
C SER A 164 -20.60 2.34 3.15
N LYS A 165 -20.61 1.18 2.50
CA LYS A 165 -21.75 0.26 2.46
C LYS A 165 -21.44 -1.11 3.06
N ILE A 166 -20.21 -1.33 3.54
CA ILE A 166 -19.80 -2.65 4.03
C ILE A 166 -20.39 -2.91 5.43
N ASN A 167 -20.69 -4.18 5.71
CA ASN A 167 -21.24 -4.59 7.01
C ASN A 167 -20.16 -4.66 8.09
N ILE A 168 -20.08 -3.62 8.89
CA ILE A 168 -19.29 -3.54 10.12
C ILE A 168 -20.19 -3.29 11.35
N GLY A 169 -21.49 -3.63 11.22
CA GLY A 169 -22.49 -3.41 12.26
C GLY A 169 -23.54 -2.31 11.95
N ASN A 170 -23.52 -1.74 10.75
CA ASN A 170 -24.43 -0.68 10.28
C ASN A 170 -25.71 -1.25 9.61
N LYS A 171 -26.79 -0.43 9.53
CA LYS A 171 -28.11 -0.91 9.11
C LYS A 171 -28.33 -1.04 7.59
N ASN A 172 -27.54 -0.41 6.73
CA ASN A 172 -27.73 -0.41 5.28
C ASN A 172 -26.48 -0.94 4.58
N THR A 173 -26.21 -2.23 4.75
CA THR A 173 -24.96 -2.83 4.28
C THR A 173 -25.15 -3.60 2.97
N VAL A 174 -24.12 -3.57 2.14
CA VAL A 174 -24.03 -4.36 0.90
C VAL A 174 -22.87 -5.32 1.03
N ALA A 175 -23.13 -6.61 0.85
CA ALA A 175 -22.09 -7.62 0.87
C ALA A 175 -21.07 -7.41 -0.28
N PRO A 176 -19.81 -7.83 -0.10
CA PRO A 176 -18.84 -7.86 -1.18
C PRO A 176 -19.37 -8.60 -2.40
N LYS A 177 -19.04 -8.11 -3.60
CA LYS A 177 -19.46 -8.68 -4.88
C LYS A 177 -18.28 -9.30 -5.60
N GLN A 178 -18.49 -10.47 -6.21
CA GLN A 178 -17.47 -11.10 -7.03
C GLN A 178 -17.34 -10.41 -8.38
N VAL A 179 -16.10 -10.16 -8.79
CA VAL A 179 -15.76 -9.74 -10.16
C VAL A 179 -15.93 -10.97 -11.07
N GLN A 180 -16.90 -10.91 -11.97
CA GLN A 180 -17.18 -12.03 -12.85
C GLN A 180 -16.12 -12.16 -13.96
N GLY A 181 -15.84 -13.38 -14.40
CA GLY A 181 -14.88 -13.65 -15.50
C GLY A 181 -13.41 -13.69 -15.09
N LEU A 182 -13.07 -13.37 -13.82
CA LEU A 182 -11.72 -13.50 -13.27
C LEU A 182 -11.60 -14.72 -12.38
N LEU A 183 -10.68 -15.62 -12.75
CA LEU A 183 -10.29 -16.81 -11.99
C LEU A 183 -8.76 -16.93 -11.99
N ASP A 184 -8.23 -17.71 -11.05
CA ASP A 184 -6.80 -17.98 -10.92
C ASP A 184 -5.96 -16.72 -10.70
N VAL A 185 -6.52 -15.71 -10.05
CA VAL A 185 -5.84 -14.46 -9.76
C VAL A 185 -4.79 -14.68 -8.67
N LYS A 186 -3.57 -14.22 -8.94
CA LYS A 186 -2.43 -14.24 -8.03
C LYS A 186 -2.37 -12.96 -7.19
N SER A 187 -2.50 -11.79 -7.85
CA SER A 187 -2.35 -10.47 -7.23
C SER A 187 -3.24 -9.43 -7.91
N ILE A 188 -3.53 -8.34 -7.20
CA ILE A 188 -4.36 -7.23 -7.63
C ILE A 188 -3.68 -5.89 -7.32
N ALA A 189 -4.03 -4.86 -8.10
CA ALA A 189 -3.72 -3.48 -7.76
C ALA A 189 -4.84 -2.55 -8.23
N MET A 190 -5.10 -1.48 -7.47
CA MET A 190 -6.08 -0.45 -7.79
C MET A 190 -5.42 0.91 -7.95
N GLY A 191 -5.92 1.67 -8.92
CA GLY A 191 -5.52 3.05 -9.13
C GLY A 191 -6.72 3.96 -9.37
N GLU A 192 -6.47 5.27 -9.34
CA GLU A 192 -7.43 6.32 -9.59
C GLU A 192 -7.29 6.89 -11.01
N THR A 193 -8.38 7.41 -11.54
CA THR A 193 -8.35 8.20 -12.77
C THR A 193 -8.43 9.69 -12.44
N TYR A 194 -7.48 10.46 -12.96
CA TYR A 194 -7.49 11.91 -12.90
C TYR A 194 -8.80 12.51 -13.44
N ASN A 195 -9.38 13.49 -12.75
CA ASN A 195 -10.62 14.21 -13.07
C ASN A 195 -11.97 13.54 -12.74
N ASN A 196 -12.00 12.44 -12.01
CA ASN A 196 -13.27 11.85 -11.60
C ASN A 196 -13.16 11.30 -10.16
N ASN A 197 -13.57 12.07 -9.18
CA ASN A 197 -13.42 11.77 -7.74
C ASN A 197 -13.99 10.42 -7.26
N ASP A 198 -14.68 9.66 -8.14
CA ASP A 198 -15.29 8.38 -7.80
C ASP A 198 -14.94 7.28 -8.83
N SER A 199 -14.01 7.53 -9.76
CA SER A 199 -13.66 6.56 -10.79
C SER A 199 -12.36 5.86 -10.45
N TYR A 200 -12.42 4.54 -10.33
CA TYR A 200 -11.25 3.68 -10.12
C TYR A 200 -11.09 2.69 -11.27
N TYR A 201 -9.91 2.23 -11.45
CA TYR A 201 -9.59 1.08 -12.26
C TYR A 201 -8.82 0.05 -11.43
N ALA A 202 -8.86 -1.18 -11.86
CA ALA A 202 -8.14 -2.25 -11.21
C ALA A 202 -7.44 -3.13 -12.25
N ILE A 203 -6.32 -3.71 -11.84
CA ILE A 203 -5.59 -4.71 -12.62
C ILE A 203 -5.40 -5.97 -11.80
N ALA A 204 -5.44 -7.11 -12.46
CA ALA A 204 -5.18 -8.41 -11.87
C ALA A 204 -4.05 -9.13 -12.60
N LEU A 205 -3.14 -9.69 -11.85
CA LEU A 205 -2.13 -10.64 -12.31
C LEU A 205 -2.64 -12.05 -12.06
N LYS A 206 -2.72 -12.88 -13.08
CA LYS A 206 -3.06 -14.29 -12.94
C LYS A 206 -1.82 -15.15 -12.71
N ASN A 207 -2.05 -16.38 -12.23
CA ASN A 207 -0.97 -17.35 -11.98
C ASN A 207 -0.19 -17.74 -13.26
N ASP A 208 -0.79 -17.59 -14.43
CA ASP A 208 -0.16 -17.82 -15.73
C ASP A 208 0.72 -16.65 -16.22
N GLY A 209 0.83 -15.57 -15.42
CA GLY A 209 1.60 -14.37 -15.76
C GLY A 209 0.90 -13.41 -16.71
N THR A 210 -0.38 -13.62 -17.02
CA THR A 210 -1.19 -12.66 -17.78
C THR A 210 -1.76 -11.57 -16.88
N VAL A 211 -1.92 -10.37 -17.42
CA VAL A 211 -2.47 -9.19 -16.72
C VAL A 211 -3.82 -8.84 -17.33
N TRP A 212 -4.78 -8.55 -16.47
CA TRP A 212 -6.16 -8.21 -16.82
C TRP A 212 -6.53 -6.87 -16.18
N ASP A 213 -7.36 -6.07 -16.84
CA ASP A 213 -7.86 -4.80 -16.35
C ASP A 213 -9.39 -4.70 -16.39
N TRP A 214 -9.96 -3.85 -15.54
CA TRP A 214 -11.37 -3.46 -15.54
C TRP A 214 -11.57 -2.16 -14.77
N GLY A 215 -12.78 -1.61 -14.80
CA GLY A 215 -13.14 -0.36 -14.12
C GLY A 215 -13.43 0.78 -15.08
N ASP A 216 -13.33 2.02 -14.63
CA ASP A 216 -13.62 3.19 -15.46
C ASP A 216 -12.47 3.48 -16.45
N SER A 217 -12.81 3.59 -17.72
CA SER A 217 -11.84 3.86 -18.80
C SER A 217 -12.10 5.19 -19.53
N LYS A 218 -12.85 6.12 -18.92
CA LYS A 218 -13.23 7.38 -19.59
C LYS A 218 -12.04 8.16 -20.12
N ASN A 219 -10.89 8.05 -19.48
CA ASN A 219 -9.65 8.71 -19.91
C ASN A 219 -8.78 7.83 -20.83
N GLY A 220 -9.19 6.58 -21.13
CA GLY A 220 -8.50 5.71 -22.08
C GLY A 220 -7.20 5.08 -21.55
N TYR A 221 -6.88 5.18 -20.25
CA TYR A 221 -5.66 4.57 -19.67
C TYR A 221 -5.69 3.05 -19.71
N ILE A 222 -6.89 2.50 -19.74
CA ILE A 222 -7.14 1.08 -19.96
C ILE A 222 -7.51 0.92 -21.44
N GLN A 223 -6.69 0.19 -22.20
CA GLN A 223 -6.98 -0.09 -23.60
C GLN A 223 -8.16 -1.05 -23.73
N ARG A 224 -9.34 -0.51 -24.00
CA ARG A 224 -10.52 -1.32 -24.26
C ARG A 224 -10.77 -1.52 -25.73
N VAL A 225 -10.76 -2.75 -26.13
CA VAL A 225 -11.22 -3.16 -27.47
C VAL A 225 -12.73 -2.92 -27.62
N ASN A 226 -13.48 -2.88 -26.52
CA ASN A 226 -14.93 -2.73 -26.55
C ASN A 226 -15.40 -1.71 -25.50
N LYS A 227 -15.63 -0.46 -25.92
CA LYS A 227 -16.08 0.66 -25.07
C LYS A 227 -17.42 0.45 -24.34
N ASN A 228 -18.18 -0.58 -24.71
CA ASN A 228 -19.50 -0.86 -24.15
C ASN A 228 -19.47 -1.87 -22.97
N LYS A 229 -18.29 -2.33 -22.54
CA LYS A 229 -18.12 -3.34 -21.49
C LYS A 229 -17.19 -2.86 -20.37
N GLU A 230 -17.46 -1.69 -19.82
CA GLU A 230 -16.58 -1.01 -18.85
C GLU A 230 -16.35 -1.79 -17.55
N SER A 231 -17.24 -2.69 -17.21
CA SER A 231 -17.17 -3.48 -15.96
C SER A 231 -16.60 -4.89 -16.11
N GLU A 232 -16.40 -5.38 -17.35
CA GLU A 232 -15.89 -6.74 -17.57
C GLU A 232 -14.36 -6.73 -17.67
N PRO A 233 -13.65 -7.62 -16.95
CA PRO A 233 -12.21 -7.77 -17.07
C PRO A 233 -11.77 -8.14 -18.47
N GLN A 234 -10.71 -7.49 -18.98
CA GLN A 234 -10.10 -7.77 -20.27
C GLN A 234 -8.60 -7.99 -20.13
N GLN A 235 -8.05 -8.91 -20.94
CA GLN A 235 -6.61 -9.18 -20.90
C GLN A 235 -5.84 -8.04 -21.59
N ILE A 236 -4.80 -7.55 -20.92
CA ILE A 236 -3.82 -6.63 -21.49
C ILE A 236 -2.90 -7.44 -22.39
N LEU A 237 -2.98 -7.16 -23.69
CA LEU A 237 -2.13 -7.82 -24.67
C LEU A 237 -0.67 -7.33 -24.56
N TYR A 238 0.29 -8.10 -25.09
CA TYR A 238 1.73 -7.81 -25.14
C TYR A 238 2.51 -7.96 -23.83
N LEU A 239 1.84 -8.13 -22.67
CA LEU A 239 2.49 -8.52 -21.42
C LEU A 239 2.53 -10.04 -21.30
N LYS A 240 3.69 -10.57 -20.92
CA LYS A 240 3.92 -12.01 -20.69
C LYS A 240 4.83 -12.21 -19.49
N ASP A 241 4.64 -13.35 -18.83
CA ASP A 241 5.51 -13.76 -17.72
C ASP A 241 5.64 -12.68 -16.63
N VAL A 242 4.57 -11.92 -16.39
CA VAL A 242 4.53 -10.89 -15.36
C VAL A 242 4.59 -11.53 -13.98
N THR A 243 5.37 -10.98 -13.09
CA THR A 243 5.57 -11.46 -11.72
C THR A 243 4.99 -10.53 -10.66
N LYS A 244 4.93 -9.22 -10.96
CA LYS A 244 4.32 -8.19 -10.12
C LYS A 244 3.64 -7.12 -10.95
N ILE A 245 2.63 -6.51 -10.36
CA ILE A 245 1.88 -5.37 -10.89
C ILE A 245 1.74 -4.31 -9.79
N ASP A 246 1.63 -3.05 -10.19
CA ASP A 246 1.22 -1.98 -9.30
C ASP A 246 0.52 -0.85 -10.08
N ALA A 247 -0.31 -0.05 -9.39
CA ALA A 247 -1.15 0.96 -10.00
C ALA A 247 -1.29 2.19 -9.09
N GLY A 248 -1.19 3.37 -9.67
CA GLY A 248 -1.36 4.65 -8.98
C GLY A 248 -2.34 5.57 -9.70
N GLU A 249 -2.15 6.89 -9.63
CA GLU A 249 -2.95 7.83 -10.41
C GLU A 249 -2.52 7.79 -11.88
N ASP A 250 -3.39 7.25 -12.72
CA ASP A 250 -3.23 7.21 -14.20
C ASP A 250 -1.97 6.48 -14.72
N VAL A 251 -1.25 5.74 -13.88
CA VAL A 251 -0.03 5.00 -14.25
C VAL A 251 -0.10 3.57 -13.75
N LEU A 252 0.27 2.67 -14.63
CA LEU A 252 0.35 1.25 -14.34
C LEU A 252 1.77 0.74 -14.63
N LEU A 253 2.24 -0.12 -13.73
CA LEU A 253 3.51 -0.81 -13.86
C LEU A 253 3.32 -2.33 -13.84
N ALA A 254 4.14 -3.01 -14.61
CA ALA A 254 4.32 -4.46 -14.52
C ALA A 254 5.81 -4.80 -14.51
N LEU A 255 6.16 -5.82 -13.74
CA LEU A 255 7.50 -6.39 -13.68
C LEU A 255 7.45 -7.79 -14.25
N ASP A 256 8.25 -8.08 -15.27
CA ASP A 256 8.35 -9.42 -15.84
C ASP A 256 9.41 -10.29 -15.11
N LYS A 257 9.44 -11.56 -15.42
CA LYS A 257 10.36 -12.53 -14.79
C LYS A 257 11.84 -12.27 -15.11
N GLU A 258 12.15 -11.53 -16.17
CA GLU A 258 13.50 -11.11 -16.51
C GLU A 258 13.94 -9.87 -15.72
N GLY A 259 13.06 -9.26 -14.92
CA GLY A 259 13.33 -8.04 -14.15
C GLY A 259 13.21 -6.78 -15.00
N ALA A 260 12.51 -6.83 -16.14
CA ALA A 260 12.20 -5.65 -16.91
C ALA A 260 10.88 -5.02 -16.42
N VAL A 261 10.88 -3.70 -16.30
CA VAL A 261 9.71 -2.91 -15.90
C VAL A 261 9.01 -2.37 -17.13
N TRP A 262 7.70 -2.54 -17.16
CA TRP A 262 6.80 -2.04 -18.17
C TRP A 262 5.92 -0.96 -17.60
N SER A 263 5.69 0.14 -18.33
CA SER A 263 4.77 1.22 -17.94
C SER A 263 3.79 1.55 -19.05
N TRP A 264 2.60 2.00 -18.66
CA TRP A 264 1.60 2.58 -19.55
C TRP A 264 0.65 3.48 -18.76
N GLY A 265 -0.10 4.35 -19.46
CA GLY A 265 -1.00 5.30 -18.85
C GLY A 265 -0.67 6.75 -19.24
N TYR A 266 -0.82 7.66 -18.30
CA TYR A 266 -0.61 9.08 -18.52
C TYR A 266 0.85 9.49 -18.35
N LYS A 267 1.33 10.40 -19.21
CA LYS A 267 2.78 10.69 -19.32
C LYS A 267 3.26 11.93 -18.60
N GLU A 268 2.34 12.80 -18.13
CA GLU A 268 2.77 14.07 -17.54
C GLU A 268 3.75 13.88 -16.39
N ASN A 269 4.59 14.86 -16.16
CA ASN A 269 5.59 14.89 -15.11
C ASN A 269 6.55 13.69 -15.09
N GLY A 270 6.77 13.05 -16.22
CA GLY A 270 7.68 11.90 -16.29
C GLY A 270 7.16 10.60 -15.67
N LYS A 271 5.88 10.52 -15.28
CA LYS A 271 5.27 9.38 -14.58
C LYS A 271 5.56 8.01 -15.21
N LEU A 272 5.70 7.94 -16.55
CA LEU A 272 5.97 6.69 -17.26
C LEU A 272 7.43 6.24 -17.21
N GLY A 273 8.36 7.08 -16.75
CA GLY A 273 9.79 6.77 -16.74
C GLY A 273 10.38 6.61 -18.15
N ARG A 274 9.69 7.08 -19.18
CA ARG A 274 10.07 7.00 -20.59
C ARG A 274 9.36 8.07 -21.41
N ASP A 275 10.02 8.51 -22.45
CA ASP A 275 9.58 9.58 -23.34
C ASP A 275 8.83 9.05 -24.60
N LYS A 276 8.97 7.76 -24.93
CA LYS A 276 8.50 7.20 -26.21
C LYS A 276 7.03 6.77 -26.17
N ALA A 277 6.27 7.09 -27.23
CA ALA A 277 4.96 6.54 -27.50
C ALA A 277 5.05 5.05 -27.99
N PRO A 278 3.98 4.26 -27.86
CA PRO A 278 2.64 4.63 -27.41
C PRO A 278 2.53 4.71 -25.88
N LEU A 279 1.64 5.59 -25.41
CA LEU A 279 1.49 5.85 -23.96
C LEU A 279 0.56 4.85 -23.28
N LEU A 280 -0.53 4.52 -23.96
CA LEU A 280 -1.59 3.65 -23.44
C LEU A 280 -1.33 2.15 -23.64
N MET A 281 -0.18 1.78 -24.23
CA MET A 281 0.24 0.38 -24.39
C MET A 281 1.46 0.13 -23.51
N PRO A 282 1.55 -1.03 -22.85
CA PRO A 282 2.75 -1.39 -22.10
C PRO A 282 4.02 -1.30 -22.95
N GLN A 283 5.01 -0.58 -22.46
CA GLN A 283 6.34 -0.48 -23.06
C GLN A 283 7.40 -0.61 -21.96
N LYS A 284 8.52 -1.22 -22.30
CA LYS A 284 9.66 -1.34 -21.37
C LYS A 284 10.27 0.02 -21.05
N ILE A 285 10.67 0.18 -19.80
CA ILE A 285 11.46 1.31 -19.32
C ILE A 285 12.93 0.94 -19.50
N ASP A 286 13.66 1.78 -20.22
CA ASP A 286 15.10 1.60 -20.43
C ASP A 286 15.91 1.97 -19.17
N GLY A 287 17.11 1.39 -19.02
CA GLY A 287 18.05 1.74 -17.93
C GLY A 287 17.80 1.03 -16.59
N LEU A 288 16.72 0.28 -16.44
CA LEU A 288 16.45 -0.54 -15.26
C LEU A 288 16.97 -1.97 -15.46
N ASN A 289 17.67 -2.50 -14.47
CA ASN A 289 18.23 -3.84 -14.51
C ASN A 289 18.02 -4.57 -13.17
N LYS A 290 17.76 -5.87 -13.23
CA LYS A 290 17.62 -6.76 -12.07
C LYS A 290 16.56 -6.28 -11.07
N ILE A 291 15.48 -5.69 -11.54
CA ILE A 291 14.40 -5.20 -10.71
C ILE A 291 13.65 -6.39 -10.09
N VAL A 292 13.34 -6.27 -8.82
CA VAL A 292 12.64 -7.28 -8.01
C VAL A 292 11.37 -6.76 -7.39
N ASP A 293 11.20 -5.42 -7.35
CA ASP A 293 9.97 -4.78 -6.85
C ASP A 293 9.69 -3.45 -7.53
N ILE A 294 8.41 -3.09 -7.60
CA ILE A 294 7.91 -1.85 -8.21
C ILE A 294 6.82 -1.25 -7.34
N LYS A 295 6.74 0.08 -7.30
CA LYS A 295 5.70 0.83 -6.61
C LYS A 295 5.32 2.10 -7.37
N VAL A 296 4.03 2.41 -7.36
CA VAL A 296 3.46 3.62 -7.97
C VAL A 296 2.81 4.47 -6.89
N GLY A 297 3.27 5.71 -6.74
CA GLY A 297 2.64 6.73 -5.93
C GLY A 297 1.59 7.54 -6.72
N TYR A 298 1.38 8.79 -6.31
CA TYR A 298 0.45 9.67 -7.01
C TYR A 298 1.06 10.17 -8.34
N ASP A 299 2.21 10.82 -8.29
CA ASP A 299 2.90 11.40 -9.45
C ASP A 299 4.33 10.85 -9.66
N HIS A 300 4.76 9.86 -8.87
CA HIS A 300 6.08 9.25 -8.97
C HIS A 300 6.02 7.73 -8.85
N SER A 301 7.08 7.09 -9.28
CA SER A 301 7.22 5.63 -9.24
C SER A 301 8.59 5.23 -8.73
N LEU A 302 8.68 4.04 -8.14
CA LEU A 302 9.89 3.45 -7.59
C LEU A 302 10.11 2.04 -8.13
N ALA A 303 11.39 1.67 -8.29
CA ALA A 303 11.82 0.30 -8.59
C ALA A 303 12.98 -0.11 -7.68
N LEU A 304 12.91 -1.29 -7.10
CA LEU A 304 13.95 -1.88 -6.27
C LEU A 304 14.71 -2.94 -7.05
N SER A 305 16.02 -2.84 -7.09
CA SER A 305 16.88 -3.86 -7.69
C SER A 305 17.33 -4.92 -6.66
N SER A 306 17.71 -6.08 -7.14
CA SER A 306 18.12 -7.21 -6.28
C SER A 306 19.41 -6.97 -5.48
N ASP A 307 20.19 -5.95 -5.84
CA ASP A 307 21.37 -5.50 -5.09
C ASP A 307 21.05 -4.40 -4.07
N GLY A 308 19.75 -4.07 -3.88
CA GLY A 308 19.28 -3.14 -2.86
C GLY A 308 19.37 -1.67 -3.26
N LYS A 309 19.56 -1.36 -4.54
CA LYS A 309 19.43 0.00 -5.07
C LYS A 309 17.98 0.30 -5.38
N VAL A 310 17.62 1.56 -5.21
CA VAL A 310 16.28 2.07 -5.57
C VAL A 310 16.42 3.06 -6.71
N TYR A 311 15.56 2.93 -7.69
CA TYR A 311 15.40 3.87 -8.79
C TYR A 311 14.03 4.55 -8.66
N GLY A 312 13.98 5.84 -8.98
CA GLY A 312 12.74 6.61 -8.95
C GLY A 312 12.62 7.49 -10.19
N TRP A 313 11.39 7.78 -10.59
CA TRP A 313 11.04 8.69 -11.69
C TRP A 313 9.68 9.31 -11.46
N GLY A 314 9.32 10.31 -12.28
CA GLY A 314 8.12 11.12 -12.07
C GLY A 314 8.40 12.37 -11.26
N ASP A 315 7.39 12.87 -10.58
CA ASP A 315 7.47 14.12 -9.81
C ASP A 315 8.48 14.03 -8.66
N ASN A 316 9.15 15.13 -8.41
CA ASN A 316 10.08 15.35 -7.29
C ASN A 316 9.92 16.77 -6.70
N THR A 317 8.77 17.41 -6.91
CA THR A 317 8.52 18.79 -6.45
C THR A 317 8.53 18.87 -4.93
N GLU A 318 8.06 17.84 -4.25
CA GLU A 318 8.10 17.71 -2.81
C GLU A 318 9.33 16.93 -2.30
N GLY A 319 10.19 16.45 -3.22
CA GLY A 319 11.40 15.67 -2.89
C GLY A 319 11.18 14.17 -2.75
N GLU A 320 10.18 13.65 -3.46
CA GLU A 320 9.78 12.23 -3.46
C GLU A 320 10.91 11.29 -3.85
N LEU A 321 11.83 11.76 -4.70
CA LEU A 321 12.99 11.01 -5.17
C LEU A 321 14.26 11.22 -4.33
N GLY A 322 14.14 11.98 -3.21
CA GLY A 322 15.25 12.22 -2.29
C GLY A 322 16.45 12.95 -2.91
N LYS A 323 16.25 13.70 -3.98
CA LYS A 323 17.32 14.31 -4.75
C LYS A 323 17.09 15.81 -4.97
N ASP A 324 18.08 16.60 -4.56
CA ASP A 324 18.14 18.04 -4.83
C ASP A 324 18.72 18.36 -6.22
N GLY A 325 18.52 19.62 -6.67
CA GLY A 325 19.19 20.17 -7.84
C GLY A 325 18.70 19.62 -9.18
N MET A 326 17.49 19.11 -9.23
CA MET A 326 16.88 18.68 -10.49
C MET A 326 16.46 19.90 -11.33
N THR A 327 16.45 19.74 -12.64
CA THR A 327 15.99 20.79 -13.55
C THR A 327 14.48 20.90 -13.45
N GLY A 328 13.99 22.09 -13.05
CA GLY A 328 12.56 22.38 -12.99
C GLY A 328 12.01 22.85 -14.33
N ARG A 329 10.76 22.56 -14.58
CA ARG A 329 9.96 23.11 -15.70
C ARG A 329 8.86 24.00 -15.13
N ILE A 330 8.64 25.15 -15.75
CA ILE A 330 7.52 26.02 -15.40
C ILE A 330 6.26 25.42 -16.01
N GLU A 331 5.33 25.01 -15.18
CA GLU A 331 4.00 24.56 -15.60
C GLU A 331 2.94 25.57 -15.16
N LYS A 332 1.92 25.74 -16.00
CA LYS A 332 0.76 26.53 -15.59
C LYS A 332 -0.10 25.72 -14.65
N SER A 333 -0.50 26.32 -13.55
CA SER A 333 -1.50 25.71 -12.66
C SER A 333 -2.72 25.29 -13.48
N LYS A 334 -3.29 24.15 -13.14
CA LYS A 334 -4.51 23.60 -13.77
C LYS A 334 -5.70 24.58 -13.76
N THR A 335 -5.72 25.52 -12.83
CA THR A 335 -6.72 26.61 -12.76
C THR A 335 -6.37 27.82 -13.65
N GLY A 336 -5.20 27.80 -14.29
CA GLY A 336 -4.73 28.87 -15.18
C GLY A 336 -4.29 30.18 -14.50
N ASN A 337 -4.39 30.26 -13.16
CA ASN A 337 -4.18 31.51 -12.42
C ASN A 337 -2.77 31.65 -11.80
N SER A 338 -1.97 30.60 -11.79
CA SER A 338 -0.58 30.63 -11.30
C SER A 338 0.31 29.75 -12.17
N SER A 339 1.62 30.02 -12.12
CA SER A 339 2.63 29.12 -12.70
C SER A 339 3.44 28.55 -11.54
N GLU A 340 3.65 27.24 -11.55
CA GLU A 340 4.45 26.52 -10.56
C GLU A 340 5.69 25.96 -11.24
N ILE A 341 6.80 25.92 -10.52
CA ILE A 341 8.00 25.21 -10.98
C ILE A 341 7.86 23.78 -10.46
N ARG A 342 7.74 22.82 -11.37
CA ARG A 342 7.76 21.40 -11.04
C ARG A 342 9.11 20.77 -11.35
N PHE A 343 9.58 19.93 -10.46
CA PHE A 343 10.81 19.18 -10.59
C PHE A 343 10.44 17.72 -10.81
N PHE A 344 10.94 17.09 -11.86
CA PHE A 344 10.62 15.69 -12.16
C PHE A 344 11.75 14.99 -12.91
N ALA A 345 11.75 13.65 -12.87
CA ALA A 345 12.62 12.78 -13.65
C ALA A 345 11.82 12.11 -14.76
N GLU A 346 12.14 12.41 -16.03
CA GLU A 346 11.50 11.79 -17.19
C GLU A 346 11.92 10.31 -17.37
N THR A 347 13.06 9.94 -16.81
CA THR A 347 13.61 8.57 -16.84
C THR A 347 14.11 8.18 -15.45
N PRO A 348 14.24 6.89 -15.14
CA PRO A 348 14.69 6.43 -13.84
C PRO A 348 16.05 7.01 -13.43
N ILE A 349 16.13 7.52 -12.22
CA ILE A 349 17.36 7.97 -11.56
C ILE A 349 17.59 7.14 -10.29
N GLU A 350 18.81 6.90 -9.89
CA GLU A 350 19.12 6.26 -8.61
C GLU A 350 18.77 7.20 -7.45
N VAL A 351 17.94 6.72 -6.52
CA VAL A 351 17.56 7.46 -5.29
C VAL A 351 18.76 7.42 -4.35
N PRO A 352 19.29 8.59 -3.94
CA PRO A 352 20.50 8.63 -3.11
C PRO A 352 20.21 8.19 -1.66
N ASN A 353 21.25 7.67 -0.98
CA ASN A 353 21.23 7.34 0.44
C ASN A 353 20.21 6.26 0.88
N VAL A 354 19.80 5.37 -0.03
CA VAL A 354 18.89 4.24 0.23
C VAL A 354 19.53 2.88 -0.08
N ALA A 355 20.83 2.75 0.11
CA ALA A 355 21.53 1.49 -0.12
C ALA A 355 21.04 0.36 0.79
N ASN A 356 21.13 -0.89 0.31
CA ASN A 356 20.67 -2.10 0.99
C ASN A 356 19.17 -2.13 1.28
N SER A 357 18.36 -1.50 0.43
CA SER A 357 16.90 -1.60 0.52
C SER A 357 16.42 -3.02 0.22
N VAL A 358 15.39 -3.45 0.95
CA VAL A 358 14.68 -4.72 0.77
C VAL A 358 13.18 -4.52 0.57
N GLY A 359 12.69 -3.28 0.72
CA GLY A 359 11.31 -2.89 0.44
C GLY A 359 11.23 -1.42 0.07
N ILE A 360 10.26 -1.09 -0.74
CA ILE A 360 9.93 0.25 -1.20
C ILE A 360 8.43 0.49 -1.06
N GLU A 361 8.05 1.75 -0.85
CA GLU A 361 6.65 2.19 -0.87
C GLU A 361 6.58 3.61 -1.40
N ALA A 362 5.59 3.89 -2.23
CA ALA A 362 5.32 5.19 -2.80
C ALA A 362 3.97 5.71 -2.29
N GLY A 363 3.99 6.78 -1.51
CA GLY A 363 2.80 7.48 -1.05
C GLY A 363 2.32 8.52 -2.09
N HIS A 364 1.51 9.48 -1.65
CA HIS A 364 1.03 10.53 -2.55
C HIS A 364 2.20 11.40 -3.06
N ASN A 365 2.88 12.12 -2.18
CA ASN A 365 4.02 12.99 -2.50
C ASN A 365 5.24 12.65 -1.62
N PHE A 366 5.44 11.41 -1.26
CA PHE A 366 6.56 10.96 -0.43
C PHE A 366 6.88 9.49 -0.70
N SER A 367 8.10 9.10 -0.34
CA SER A 367 8.59 7.74 -0.49
C SER A 367 9.08 7.16 0.83
N MET A 368 8.92 5.85 0.99
CA MET A 368 9.40 5.08 2.12
C MET A 368 10.28 3.91 1.64
N PHE A 369 11.30 3.58 2.42
CA PHE A 369 12.23 2.51 2.11
C PHE A 369 12.50 1.67 3.35
N ILE A 370 12.57 0.36 3.17
CA ILE A 370 12.93 -0.58 4.23
C ILE A 370 14.34 -1.08 3.92
N THR A 371 15.26 -0.93 4.85
CA THR A 371 16.63 -1.43 4.70
C THR A 371 16.79 -2.82 5.31
N LYS A 372 17.83 -3.54 4.91
CA LYS A 372 18.10 -4.92 5.33
C LYS A 372 18.22 -5.09 6.86
N ASP A 373 18.56 -4.05 7.59
CA ASP A 373 18.60 -4.05 9.07
C ASP A 373 17.24 -3.75 9.72
N GLY A 374 16.16 -3.59 8.92
CA GLY A 374 14.82 -3.27 9.36
C GLY A 374 14.55 -1.80 9.63
N SER A 375 15.55 -0.92 9.40
CA SER A 375 15.33 0.53 9.50
C SER A 375 14.38 1.02 8.42
N VAL A 376 13.57 2.02 8.73
CA VAL A 376 12.68 2.71 7.78
C VAL A 376 13.25 4.07 7.44
N LEU A 377 13.39 4.35 6.14
CA LEU A 377 13.81 5.64 5.62
C LEU A 377 12.64 6.32 4.90
N SER A 378 12.68 7.64 4.77
CA SER A 378 11.64 8.42 4.11
C SER A 378 12.18 9.68 3.45
N CYS A 379 11.51 10.19 2.41
CA CYS A 379 11.72 11.51 1.80
C CYS A 379 10.42 12.01 1.16
N GLY A 380 10.36 13.30 0.84
CA GLY A 380 9.19 13.93 0.24
C GLY A 380 8.44 14.85 1.18
N GLU A 381 7.16 15.05 0.94
CA GLU A 381 6.26 15.89 1.72
C GLU A 381 6.18 15.46 3.19
N ASN A 382 6.15 16.45 4.10
CA ASN A 382 6.07 16.21 5.55
C ASN A 382 5.14 17.18 6.30
N ASP A 383 4.19 17.78 5.64
CA ASP A 383 3.32 18.80 6.22
C ASP A 383 2.42 18.24 7.33
N TYR A 384 2.11 16.96 7.24
CA TYR A 384 1.30 16.20 8.19
C TYR A 384 2.10 15.17 9.00
N ASN A 385 3.44 15.32 9.06
CA ASN A 385 4.36 14.38 9.72
C ASN A 385 4.38 12.95 9.12
N GLN A 386 4.01 12.78 7.86
CA GLN A 386 4.03 11.51 7.17
C GLN A 386 5.45 10.90 7.07
N LEU A 387 6.50 11.70 7.18
CA LEU A 387 7.88 11.20 7.22
C LEU A 387 8.34 10.75 8.61
N ALA A 388 7.58 11.05 9.67
CA ALA A 388 7.95 10.83 11.08
C ALA A 388 9.38 11.30 11.40
N ARG A 389 9.76 12.45 10.87
CA ARG A 389 11.06 13.14 11.07
C ARG A 389 10.81 14.52 11.67
N ARG A 390 11.86 15.15 12.22
CA ARG A 390 11.77 16.54 12.65
C ARG A 390 11.57 17.48 11.46
N LYS A 391 10.82 18.56 11.64
CA LYS A 391 10.55 19.59 10.62
C LYS A 391 11.81 20.26 10.03
N GLU A 392 12.95 20.15 10.70
CA GLU A 392 14.21 20.78 10.29
C GLU A 392 14.97 20.03 9.18
N THR A 393 14.50 18.86 8.77
CA THR A 393 15.14 18.10 7.69
C THR A 393 14.57 18.51 6.34
N THR A 394 15.44 18.80 5.38
CA THR A 394 15.04 19.13 4.01
C THR A 394 14.19 18.02 3.41
N LYS A 395 13.09 18.36 2.74
CA LYS A 395 12.16 17.44 2.08
C LYS A 395 12.91 16.50 1.12
N ASN A 396 13.86 17.03 0.38
CA ASN A 396 14.62 16.38 -0.69
C ASN A 396 15.77 15.49 -0.20
N VAL A 397 15.85 15.19 1.10
CA VAL A 397 16.91 14.33 1.65
C VAL A 397 16.30 13.12 2.32
N VAL A 398 16.76 11.94 1.93
CA VAL A 398 16.38 10.69 2.59
C VAL A 398 16.87 10.67 4.02
N GLY A 399 16.00 10.35 4.96
CA GLY A 399 16.32 10.28 6.38
C GLY A 399 15.54 9.20 7.11
N LYS A 400 16.01 8.82 8.30
CA LYS A 400 15.43 7.74 9.10
C LYS A 400 14.15 8.17 9.80
N VAL A 401 13.13 7.32 9.74
CA VAL A 401 11.91 7.41 10.55
C VAL A 401 12.27 7.23 12.03
N LYS A 402 11.69 8.02 12.91
CA LYS A 402 12.00 8.06 14.34
C LYS A 402 10.82 7.68 15.20
N ASN A 403 11.10 7.11 16.36
CA ASN A 403 10.17 6.96 17.47
C ASN A 403 10.05 8.28 18.27
N SER A 404 9.07 8.37 19.17
CA SER A 404 8.86 9.52 20.05
C SER A 404 10.05 9.81 20.97
N ASP A 405 10.82 8.79 21.37
CA ASP A 405 12.06 8.89 22.14
C ASP A 405 13.29 9.24 21.30
N LYS A 406 13.12 9.52 20.00
CA LYS A 406 14.14 9.84 18.99
C LYS A 406 15.02 8.65 18.55
N THR A 407 14.79 7.45 19.03
CA THR A 407 15.41 6.24 18.47
C THR A 407 14.92 5.98 17.06
N GLU A 408 15.63 5.16 16.30
CA GLU A 408 15.22 4.79 14.95
C GLU A 408 14.05 3.81 15.00
N PHE A 409 13.02 4.05 14.17
CA PHE A 409 11.92 3.11 14.03
C PHE A 409 12.38 1.92 13.21
N ASN A 410 12.19 0.73 13.74
CA ASN A 410 12.58 -0.53 13.11
C ASN A 410 11.38 -1.47 13.06
N ILE A 411 11.17 -2.09 11.89
CA ILE A 411 10.03 -2.99 11.66
C ILE A 411 10.38 -4.47 11.79
N GLY A 412 11.64 -4.77 12.08
CA GLY A 412 12.15 -6.13 12.08
C GLY A 412 12.32 -6.66 10.66
N ILE A 413 13.24 -7.57 10.44
CA ILE A 413 13.33 -8.39 9.21
C ILE A 413 13.40 -9.82 9.68
N SER A 414 12.49 -10.66 9.20
CA SER A 414 12.57 -12.11 9.45
C SER A 414 13.90 -12.64 8.91
N LYS A 415 14.64 -13.33 9.75
CA LYS A 415 15.92 -13.95 9.39
C LYS A 415 15.72 -15.15 8.50
#